data_dc9e3a21614be6870fbbc553a5e9738e
#
_entry.id   dc9e3a21614be6870fbbc553a5e9738e
#
_cell.length_a   1.000
_cell.length_b   1.000
_cell.length_c   1.000
_cell.angle_alpha   90.00
_cell.angle_beta   90.00
_cell.angle_gamma   90.00
#
_symmetry.space_group_name_H-M   'P 1'
#
loop_
_entity.id
_entity.type
_entity.pdbx_description
1 polymer ?
#
loop_
_entity_poly.entity_id
_entity_poly.type
_entity_poly.pdbx_seq_one_letter_code
_entity_poly.pdbx_strand_id
1 'polypeptide(L)'
;YYLRQSFQKLIYRLNQPFLLVDQSSFTNVSIFDRNYIEGLFGGVEFPDDTLVVDYTDEIIEHQKIFMEVISEIRKENMFTFPVLTYSLLYKNNKFVDEPFARWCSDHNTEWNDSNFFISDNVATLSNCCRLLSDTSKLDAFINSIGGTALSIGSVKVNTTNLMRIFYETGNNEVEYLKLLEHRIKLCCKTLDCIRHIIQRNIEKGLLPNYQNGGMEISKQYCTVGILGLFEVIKAFEYTTTDEFGYTSYTDEGIGFASKIFEVINNIKDSFTTEYSLNVESVPAERCAIVLCAKDRTLFK
;
A
#
# COMPACT_ATOMS: atom_id res chain seq x y z
N TYR A 1 30.17 -0.86 -13.41
CA TYR A 1 30.53 0.28 -12.55
C TYR A 1 29.46 1.37 -12.61
N TYR A 2 29.17 1.96 -13.78
CA TYR A 2 28.17 3.05 -13.90
C TYR A 2 26.78 2.70 -13.41
N LEU A 3 26.28 1.49 -13.67
CA LEU A 3 24.98 1.03 -13.23
C LEU A 3 24.89 1.00 -11.69
N ARG A 4 25.90 0.43 -11.01
CA ARG A 4 25.95 0.41 -9.54
C ARG A 4 25.96 1.82 -8.95
N GLN A 5 26.72 2.75 -9.52
CA GLN A 5 26.76 4.17 -9.11
C GLN A 5 25.40 4.86 -9.32
N SER A 6 24.70 4.51 -10.40
CA SER A 6 23.36 5.05 -10.68
C SER A 6 22.34 4.55 -9.65
N PHE A 7 22.36 3.28 -9.31
CA PHE A 7 21.51 2.72 -8.26
C PHE A 7 21.83 3.30 -6.88
N GLN A 8 23.10 3.41 -6.53
CA GLN A 8 23.52 4.07 -5.29
C GLN A 8 22.99 5.50 -5.20
N LYS A 9 23.12 6.28 -6.27
CA LYS A 9 22.59 7.65 -6.34
C LYS A 9 21.08 7.71 -6.22
N LEU A 10 20.37 6.76 -6.83
CA LEU A 10 18.91 6.63 -6.70
C LEU A 10 18.51 6.38 -5.24
N ILE A 11 19.12 5.39 -4.59
CA ILE A 11 18.82 5.01 -3.20
C ILE A 11 19.06 6.19 -2.25
N TYR A 12 20.19 6.89 -2.38
CA TYR A 12 20.45 8.09 -1.58
C TYR A 12 19.41 9.19 -1.81
N ARG A 13 18.98 9.41 -3.05
CA ARG A 13 17.95 10.42 -3.37
C ARG A 13 16.59 10.06 -2.79
N LEU A 14 16.19 8.79 -2.83
CA LEU A 14 14.93 8.33 -2.26
C LEU A 14 14.85 8.53 -0.74
N ASN A 15 16.00 8.57 -0.06
CA ASN A 15 16.07 8.73 1.38
C ASN A 15 16.34 10.18 1.84
N GLN A 16 16.45 11.12 0.91
CA GLN A 16 16.56 12.53 1.25
C GLN A 16 15.23 13.14 1.63
N PRO A 17 15.14 13.97 2.68
CA PRO A 17 13.95 14.75 2.98
C PRO A 17 13.71 15.79 1.88
N PHE A 18 12.50 15.84 1.30
CA PHE A 18 12.20 16.75 0.19
C PHE A 18 11.45 18.00 0.59
N LEU A 19 10.29 17.87 1.17
CA LEU A 19 9.35 18.98 1.37
C LEU A 19 9.05 19.28 2.83
N LEU A 20 9.20 18.30 3.70
CA LEU A 20 9.01 18.43 5.14
C LEU A 20 10.27 17.97 5.82
N VAL A 21 10.73 18.72 6.81
CA VAL A 21 12.04 18.61 7.45
C VAL A 21 12.42 17.19 7.91
N ASP A 22 11.46 16.29 8.04
CA ASP A 22 11.67 14.94 8.60
C ASP A 22 11.04 13.81 7.76
N GLN A 23 10.67 14.04 6.51
CA GLN A 23 10.04 13.01 5.67
C GLN A 23 10.76 12.82 4.35
N SER A 24 11.23 11.61 4.11
CA SER A 24 11.63 11.11 2.79
C SER A 24 10.42 10.57 2.03
N SER A 25 10.57 10.40 0.71
CA SER A 25 9.52 9.80 -0.13
C SER A 25 9.29 8.35 0.27
N PHE A 26 8.04 8.02 0.62
CA PHE A 26 7.63 6.63 0.84
C PHE A 26 7.57 5.92 -0.52
N THR A 27 8.55 5.08 -0.78
CA THR A 27 8.71 4.39 -2.06
C THR A 27 8.72 2.88 -1.87
N ASN A 28 8.15 2.15 -2.84
CA ASN A 28 8.23 0.71 -2.96
C ASN A 28 8.85 0.34 -4.31
N VAL A 29 9.71 -0.64 -4.31
CA VAL A 29 10.29 -1.21 -5.53
C VAL A 29 9.95 -2.70 -5.55
N SER A 30 9.31 -3.12 -6.62
CA SER A 30 9.04 -4.53 -6.89
C SER A 30 10.14 -5.12 -7.76
N ILE A 31 10.60 -6.28 -7.38
CA ILE A 31 11.60 -7.09 -8.08
C ILE A 31 10.84 -8.27 -8.68
N PHE A 32 10.80 -8.35 -9.99
CA PHE A 32 9.92 -9.23 -10.74
C PHE A 32 10.64 -10.46 -11.26
N ASP A 33 9.97 -11.62 -11.18
CA ASP A 33 10.40 -12.79 -11.95
C ASP A 33 10.15 -12.59 -13.46
N ARG A 34 10.68 -13.50 -14.26
CA ARG A 34 10.55 -13.49 -15.73
C ARG A 34 9.09 -13.33 -16.18
N ASN A 35 8.19 -14.05 -15.57
CA ASN A 35 6.79 -14.08 -15.99
C ASN A 35 6.09 -12.75 -15.72
N TYR A 36 6.43 -12.06 -14.63
CA TYR A 36 5.95 -10.73 -14.33
C TYR A 36 6.51 -9.69 -15.32
N ILE A 37 7.82 -9.76 -15.64
CA ILE A 37 8.45 -8.85 -16.61
C ILE A 37 7.77 -9.01 -17.97
N GLU A 38 7.68 -10.23 -18.47
CA GLU A 38 7.08 -10.52 -19.79
C GLU A 38 5.58 -10.21 -19.83
N GLY A 39 4.84 -10.57 -18.75
CA GLY A 39 3.39 -10.40 -18.71
C GLY A 39 2.93 -8.95 -18.52
N LEU A 40 3.69 -8.11 -17.80
CA LEU A 40 3.33 -6.71 -17.56
C LEU A 40 3.97 -5.76 -18.57
N PHE A 41 5.18 -6.04 -18.99
CA PHE A 41 6.01 -5.09 -19.74
C PHE A 41 6.50 -5.64 -21.08
N GLY A 42 6.32 -6.94 -21.38
CA GLY A 42 6.90 -7.58 -22.55
C GLY A 42 6.60 -6.88 -23.88
N GLY A 43 5.42 -6.29 -24.02
CA GLY A 43 5.02 -5.54 -25.21
C GLY A 43 5.41 -4.05 -25.21
N VAL A 44 6.17 -3.57 -24.24
CA VAL A 44 6.63 -2.17 -24.21
C VAL A 44 7.81 -2.00 -25.16
N GLU A 45 7.73 -0.99 -26.02
CA GLU A 45 8.77 -0.65 -27.00
C GLU A 45 9.83 0.28 -26.40
N PHE A 46 11.09 0.03 -26.72
CA PHE A 46 12.20 0.96 -26.51
C PHE A 46 12.32 1.93 -27.68
N PRO A 47 13.09 3.04 -27.53
CA PRO A 47 13.28 4.05 -28.59
C PRO A 47 13.91 3.54 -29.89
N ASP A 48 14.46 2.32 -29.90
CA ASP A 48 15.05 1.63 -31.03
C ASP A 48 14.15 0.55 -31.64
N ASP A 49 12.85 0.59 -31.32
CA ASP A 49 11.80 -0.32 -31.78
C ASP A 49 11.95 -1.78 -31.25
N THR A 50 12.86 -2.03 -30.32
CA THR A 50 12.97 -3.33 -29.63
C THR A 50 11.97 -3.43 -28.48
N LEU A 51 11.63 -4.65 -28.07
CA LEU A 51 10.64 -4.88 -27.00
C LEU A 51 11.33 -5.24 -25.68
N VAL A 52 10.66 -4.95 -24.58
CA VAL A 52 11.13 -5.35 -23.24
C VAL A 52 11.33 -6.85 -23.11
N VAL A 53 10.49 -7.65 -23.78
CA VAL A 53 10.63 -9.11 -23.79
C VAL A 53 11.97 -9.59 -24.38
N ASP A 54 12.56 -8.82 -25.28
CA ASP A 54 13.86 -9.15 -25.91
C ASP A 54 15.04 -9.00 -24.92
N TYR A 55 14.84 -8.29 -23.82
CA TYR A 55 15.85 -7.96 -22.79
C TYR A 55 15.52 -8.51 -21.41
N THR A 56 14.66 -9.52 -21.31
CA THR A 56 14.19 -10.05 -20.00
C THR A 56 15.37 -10.53 -19.13
N ASP A 57 16.37 -11.19 -19.72
CA ASP A 57 17.55 -11.66 -18.98
C ASP A 57 18.39 -10.52 -18.42
N GLU A 58 18.62 -9.48 -19.22
CA GLU A 58 19.35 -8.29 -18.80
C GLU A 58 18.59 -7.54 -17.70
N ILE A 59 17.28 -7.44 -17.79
CA ILE A 59 16.44 -6.82 -16.75
C ILE A 59 16.55 -7.59 -15.44
N ILE A 60 16.53 -8.92 -15.47
CA ILE A 60 16.72 -9.77 -14.29
C ILE A 60 18.10 -9.50 -13.67
N GLU A 61 19.16 -9.45 -14.46
CA GLU A 61 20.50 -9.16 -13.95
C GLU A 61 20.61 -7.73 -13.39
N HIS A 62 19.98 -6.75 -14.01
CA HIS A 62 19.88 -5.40 -13.47
C HIS A 62 19.17 -5.34 -12.11
N GLN A 63 18.09 -6.09 -11.95
CA GLN A 63 17.39 -6.20 -10.67
C GLN A 63 18.28 -6.83 -9.58
N LYS A 64 19.03 -7.88 -9.91
CA LYS A 64 19.98 -8.50 -8.97
C LYS A 64 21.07 -7.52 -8.56
N ILE A 65 21.65 -6.79 -9.50
CA ILE A 65 22.66 -5.76 -9.20
C ILE A 65 22.07 -4.65 -8.31
N PHE A 66 20.81 -4.24 -8.56
CA PHE A 66 20.13 -3.27 -7.70
C PHE A 66 19.99 -3.80 -6.26
N MET A 67 19.58 -5.05 -6.09
CA MET A 67 19.44 -5.69 -4.79
C MET A 67 20.77 -5.80 -4.04
N GLU A 68 21.85 -6.19 -4.72
CA GLU A 68 23.19 -6.20 -4.14
C GLU A 68 23.61 -4.81 -3.66
N VAL A 69 23.43 -3.78 -4.50
CA VAL A 69 23.81 -2.41 -4.15
C VAL A 69 23.06 -1.90 -2.94
N ILE A 70 21.74 -2.11 -2.87
CA ILE A 70 20.97 -1.64 -1.72
C ILE A 70 21.31 -2.40 -0.43
N SER A 71 21.58 -3.69 -0.52
CA SER A 71 21.97 -4.51 0.62
C SER A 71 23.34 -4.12 1.15
N GLU A 72 24.33 -3.87 0.27
CA GLU A 72 25.64 -3.33 0.65
C GLU A 72 25.51 -1.96 1.36
N ILE A 73 24.68 -1.07 0.85
CA ILE A 73 24.46 0.24 1.49
C ILE A 73 23.80 0.08 2.87
N ARG A 74 22.81 -0.82 2.99
CA ARG A 74 22.11 -1.09 4.25
C ARG A 74 23.01 -1.72 5.30
N LYS A 75 24.04 -2.42 4.91
CA LYS A 75 25.05 -2.98 5.83
C LYS A 75 25.79 -1.89 6.61
N GLU A 76 26.03 -0.74 5.97
CA GLU A 76 26.76 0.37 6.57
C GLU A 76 25.84 1.46 7.13
N ASN A 77 24.67 1.65 6.51
CA ASN A 77 23.73 2.72 6.82
C ASN A 77 22.30 2.20 6.81
N MET A 78 21.54 2.50 7.85
CA MET A 78 20.14 2.12 7.92
C MET A 78 19.30 3.04 7.03
N PHE A 79 18.77 2.50 5.92
CA PHE A 79 17.83 3.17 5.03
C PHE A 79 16.44 2.52 5.10
N THR A 80 15.42 3.35 5.26
CA THR A 80 14.02 2.89 5.31
C THR A 80 13.49 2.61 3.91
N PHE A 81 13.85 3.41 2.92
CA PHE A 81 13.30 3.35 1.56
C PHE A 81 14.37 3.01 0.52
N PRO A 82 13.96 2.36 -0.58
CA PRO A 82 12.62 1.83 -0.87
C PRO A 82 12.29 0.60 -0.03
N VAL A 83 10.99 0.37 0.19
CA VAL A 83 10.50 -0.93 0.63
C VAL A 83 10.62 -1.90 -0.54
N LEU A 84 11.18 -3.09 -0.32
CA LEU A 84 11.48 -4.06 -1.35
C LEU A 84 10.48 -5.21 -1.33
N THR A 85 10.04 -5.63 -2.51
CA THR A 85 9.09 -6.74 -2.67
C THR A 85 9.48 -7.61 -3.85
N TYR A 86 9.75 -8.90 -3.60
CA TYR A 86 9.87 -9.91 -4.64
C TYR A 86 8.48 -10.32 -5.12
N SER A 87 8.18 -10.12 -6.39
CA SER A 87 6.92 -10.53 -7.01
C SER A 87 7.14 -11.80 -7.83
N LEU A 88 6.59 -12.92 -7.36
CA LEU A 88 6.85 -14.24 -7.88
C LEU A 88 5.55 -14.93 -8.32
N LEU A 89 5.55 -15.50 -9.53
CA LEU A 89 4.44 -16.27 -10.03
C LEU A 89 4.49 -17.72 -9.51
N TYR A 90 3.37 -18.14 -8.88
CA TYR A 90 3.23 -19.47 -8.32
C TYR A 90 1.99 -20.15 -8.90
N LYS A 91 2.19 -21.27 -9.61
CA LYS A 91 1.12 -22.04 -10.22
C LYS A 91 1.37 -23.53 -10.04
N ASN A 92 0.29 -24.29 -9.90
CA ASN A 92 0.36 -25.75 -9.78
C ASN A 92 1.33 -26.22 -8.67
N ASN A 93 1.28 -25.56 -7.50
CA ASN A 93 2.09 -25.82 -6.32
C ASN A 93 3.62 -25.67 -6.53
N LYS A 94 4.04 -24.82 -7.46
CA LYS A 94 5.46 -24.52 -7.70
C LYS A 94 5.65 -23.09 -8.20
N PHE A 95 6.83 -22.54 -7.97
CA PHE A 95 7.26 -21.31 -8.62
C PHE A 95 7.48 -21.58 -10.12
N VAL A 96 6.97 -20.68 -10.97
CA VAL A 96 7.12 -20.84 -12.43
C VAL A 96 8.56 -20.55 -12.84
N ASP A 97 9.19 -19.52 -12.23
CA ASP A 97 10.62 -19.24 -12.34
C ASP A 97 11.34 -19.71 -11.06
N GLU A 98 11.54 -21.01 -10.92
CA GLU A 98 12.16 -21.59 -9.73
C GLU A 98 13.60 -21.09 -9.48
N PRO A 99 14.48 -20.93 -10.51
CA PRO A 99 15.82 -20.42 -10.29
C PRO A 99 15.84 -19.02 -9.70
N PHE A 100 14.98 -18.12 -10.19
CA PHE A 100 14.86 -16.76 -9.65
C PHE A 100 14.25 -16.75 -8.25
N ALA A 101 13.20 -17.53 -8.00
CA ALA A 101 12.60 -17.66 -6.69
C ALA A 101 13.60 -18.17 -5.63
N ARG A 102 14.46 -19.11 -6.01
CA ARG A 102 15.55 -19.62 -5.18
C ARG A 102 16.56 -18.51 -4.87
N TRP A 103 17.00 -17.77 -5.88
CA TRP A 103 17.89 -16.64 -5.71
C TRP A 103 17.30 -15.59 -4.75
N CYS A 104 16.00 -15.23 -4.89
CA CYS A 104 15.31 -14.31 -3.98
C CYS A 104 15.30 -14.84 -2.54
N SER A 105 15.07 -16.14 -2.35
CA SER A 105 15.08 -16.78 -1.04
C SER A 105 16.47 -16.75 -0.40
N ASP A 106 17.51 -17.09 -1.15
CA ASP A 106 18.90 -17.11 -0.69
C ASP A 106 19.33 -15.67 -0.30
N HIS A 107 19.06 -14.69 -1.18
CA HIS A 107 19.35 -13.28 -0.90
C HIS A 107 18.60 -12.78 0.37
N ASN A 108 17.32 -13.10 0.49
CA ASN A 108 16.54 -12.64 1.65
C ASN A 108 16.91 -13.40 2.95
N THR A 109 17.44 -14.60 2.85
CA THR A 109 17.99 -15.34 4.01
C THR A 109 19.24 -14.65 4.55
N GLU A 110 20.07 -14.09 3.68
CA GLU A 110 21.26 -13.34 4.09
C GLU A 110 20.91 -11.94 4.64
N TRP A 111 20.03 -11.22 3.95
CA TRP A 111 19.81 -9.79 4.21
C TRP A 111 18.54 -9.45 4.96
N ASN A 112 17.49 -10.30 4.87
CA ASN A 112 16.18 -10.10 5.51
C ASN A 112 15.59 -8.69 5.31
N ASP A 113 15.72 -8.16 4.11
CA ASP A 113 15.39 -6.78 3.77
C ASP A 113 14.19 -6.62 2.83
N SER A 114 13.62 -7.72 2.39
CA SER A 114 12.58 -7.76 1.36
C SER A 114 11.37 -8.59 1.78
N ASN A 115 10.23 -8.28 1.18
CA ASN A 115 9.00 -9.04 1.36
C ASN A 115 8.72 -9.87 0.11
N PHE A 116 7.98 -10.97 0.28
CA PHE A 116 7.51 -11.79 -0.83
C PHE A 116 6.05 -11.50 -1.13
N PHE A 117 5.77 -11.25 -2.40
CA PHE A 117 4.43 -11.23 -2.96
C PHE A 117 4.30 -12.40 -3.93
N ILE A 118 3.50 -13.38 -3.57
CA ILE A 118 3.31 -14.62 -4.33
C ILE A 118 1.89 -14.64 -4.85
N SER A 119 1.73 -14.75 -6.16
CA SER A 119 0.43 -14.76 -6.82
C SER A 119 0.38 -15.78 -7.95
N ASP A 120 -0.79 -16.23 -8.29
CA ASP A 120 -1.08 -17.08 -9.46
C ASP A 120 -1.36 -16.28 -10.74
N ASN A 121 -1.37 -14.95 -10.64
CA ASN A 121 -1.68 -14.05 -11.74
C ASN A 121 -0.73 -12.84 -11.78
N VAL A 122 -0.04 -12.65 -12.91
CA VAL A 122 0.87 -11.52 -13.15
C VAL A 122 0.15 -10.15 -13.18
N ALA A 123 -1.16 -10.12 -13.41
CA ALA A 123 -1.94 -8.88 -13.35
C ALA A 123 -2.13 -8.36 -11.91
N THR A 124 -1.75 -9.14 -10.90
CA THR A 124 -1.84 -8.73 -9.51
C THR A 124 -0.49 -8.25 -8.98
N LEU A 125 -0.49 -7.09 -8.33
CA LEU A 125 0.70 -6.46 -7.76
C LEU A 125 0.49 -6.11 -6.29
N SER A 126 1.55 -6.16 -5.52
CA SER A 126 1.59 -5.63 -4.17
C SER A 126 1.94 -4.15 -4.19
N ASN A 127 1.16 -3.32 -3.50
CA ASN A 127 1.57 -1.94 -3.22
C ASN A 127 2.45 -1.86 -1.96
N CYS A 128 2.89 -0.65 -1.61
CA CYS A 128 3.73 -0.40 -0.43
C CYS A 128 3.08 -0.85 0.89
N CYS A 129 1.75 -0.86 0.98
CA CYS A 129 0.99 -1.29 2.15
C CYS A 129 0.60 -2.78 2.12
N ARG A 130 1.17 -3.56 1.21
CA ARG A 130 0.90 -5.00 0.98
C ARG A 130 -0.52 -5.32 0.53
N LEU A 131 -1.25 -4.33 0.04
CA LEU A 131 -2.56 -4.53 -0.56
C LEU A 131 -2.41 -5.09 -1.97
N LEU A 132 -3.28 -6.03 -2.30
CA LEU A 132 -3.38 -6.60 -3.63
C LEU A 132 -4.02 -5.55 -4.57
N SER A 133 -3.33 -5.22 -5.64
CA SER A 133 -3.87 -4.44 -6.75
C SER A 133 -4.09 -5.35 -7.94
N ASP A 134 -5.34 -5.57 -8.33
CA ASP A 134 -5.70 -6.36 -9.51
C ASP A 134 -5.81 -5.43 -10.73
N THR A 135 -4.80 -5.45 -11.58
CA THR A 135 -4.75 -4.60 -12.77
C THR A 135 -5.69 -5.06 -13.88
N SER A 136 -6.20 -6.30 -13.82
CA SER A 136 -7.13 -6.83 -14.83
C SER A 136 -8.52 -6.21 -14.75
N LYS A 137 -8.90 -5.64 -13.61
CA LYS A 137 -10.19 -4.97 -13.39
C LYS A 137 -10.20 -3.49 -13.78
N LEU A 138 -9.07 -3.00 -14.25
CA LEU A 138 -8.91 -1.60 -14.62
C LEU A 138 -8.92 -1.50 -16.16
N ASP A 139 -10.10 -1.55 -16.76
CA ASP A 139 -10.34 -1.56 -18.21
C ASP A 139 -9.62 -0.46 -19.02
N ALA A 140 -9.03 0.51 -18.35
CA ALA A 140 -8.36 1.65 -18.96
C ALA A 140 -6.86 1.43 -19.26
N PHE A 141 -6.29 0.25 -18.96
CA PHE A 141 -4.84 0.04 -18.98
C PHE A 141 -4.27 -0.54 -20.28
N ILE A 142 -5.10 -0.97 -21.20
CA ILE A 142 -4.68 -1.71 -22.40
C ILE A 142 -3.77 -0.88 -23.33
N ASN A 143 -3.72 0.44 -23.17
CA ASN A 143 -2.97 1.33 -24.06
C ASN A 143 -1.93 2.24 -23.40
N SER A 144 -1.59 2.05 -22.14
CA SER A 144 -0.55 2.87 -21.52
C SER A 144 0.76 2.08 -21.44
N ILE A 145 1.72 2.53 -22.21
CA ILE A 145 3.11 2.04 -22.24
C ILE A 145 3.65 1.95 -20.82
N GLY A 146 3.95 0.73 -20.37
CA GLY A 146 4.56 0.46 -19.06
C GLY A 146 3.78 0.96 -17.86
N GLY A 147 2.52 1.35 -18.06
CA GLY A 147 1.84 2.24 -17.14
C GLY A 147 0.81 1.61 -16.23
N THR A 148 0.65 0.31 -16.22
CA THR A 148 -0.40 -0.31 -15.41
C THR A 148 -0.27 -0.04 -13.93
N ALA A 149 0.94 0.21 -13.45
CA ALA A 149 1.20 0.56 -12.05
C ALA A 149 1.48 2.05 -11.82
N LEU A 150 1.69 2.85 -12.86
CA LEU A 150 2.24 4.21 -12.75
C LEU A 150 1.23 5.26 -12.32
N SER A 151 -0.03 5.09 -12.36
CA SER A 151 -1.01 6.11 -11.95
C SER A 151 -1.97 5.61 -10.89
N ILE A 152 -1.78 4.39 -10.40
CA ILE A 152 -2.61 3.81 -9.35
C ILE A 152 -2.13 4.32 -7.99
N GLY A 153 -3.08 4.74 -7.17
CA GLY A 153 -2.78 5.17 -5.82
C GLY A 153 -3.99 5.77 -5.12
N SER A 154 -3.80 6.15 -3.87
CA SER A 154 -4.83 6.86 -3.12
C SER A 154 -4.63 8.37 -3.26
N VAL A 155 -5.66 9.06 -3.76
CA VAL A 155 -5.68 10.53 -3.81
C VAL A 155 -5.61 11.10 -2.41
N LYS A 156 -6.34 10.48 -1.49
CA LYS A 156 -6.40 10.89 -0.09
C LYS A 156 -6.83 9.75 0.81
N VAL A 157 -6.21 9.67 1.97
CA VAL A 157 -6.65 8.84 3.09
C VAL A 157 -7.34 9.73 4.11
N ASN A 158 -8.49 9.31 4.62
CA ASN A 158 -9.14 9.92 5.78
C ASN A 158 -9.28 8.85 6.86
N THR A 159 -8.54 9.03 7.97
CA THR A 159 -8.41 7.99 9.01
C THR A 159 -9.43 8.20 10.12
N THR A 160 -10.23 7.17 10.37
CA THR A 160 -11.18 7.11 11.47
C THR A 160 -10.52 6.51 12.70
N ASN A 161 -10.56 7.24 13.80
CA ASN A 161 -10.11 6.76 15.12
C ASN A 161 -11.22 5.92 15.76
N LEU A 162 -11.09 4.60 15.68
CA LEU A 162 -12.08 3.66 16.23
C LEU A 162 -12.18 3.74 17.75
N MET A 163 -11.05 3.96 18.44
CA MET A 163 -11.03 4.05 19.90
C MET A 163 -11.78 5.28 20.42
N ARG A 164 -11.79 6.40 19.68
CA ARG A 164 -12.59 7.56 20.04
C ARG A 164 -14.08 7.27 20.06
N ILE A 165 -14.57 6.45 19.13
CA ILE A 165 -15.97 6.02 19.11
C ILE A 165 -16.32 5.28 20.40
N PHE A 166 -15.41 4.39 20.87
CA PHE A 166 -15.58 3.70 22.14
C PHE A 166 -15.66 4.69 23.33
N TYR A 167 -14.78 5.69 23.38
CA TYR A 167 -14.83 6.69 24.45
C TYR A 167 -16.12 7.50 24.46
N GLU A 168 -16.73 7.74 23.31
CA GLU A 168 -17.99 8.46 23.17
C GLU A 168 -19.21 7.61 23.52
N THR A 169 -19.15 6.29 23.31
CA THR A 169 -20.30 5.37 23.46
C THR A 169 -20.21 4.44 24.67
N GLY A 170 -19.02 4.32 25.26
CA GLY A 170 -18.75 3.35 26.31
C GLY A 170 -18.87 1.90 25.83
N ASN A 171 -19.11 1.00 26.78
CA ASN A 171 -19.23 -0.44 26.52
C ASN A 171 -20.65 -0.80 25.98
N ASN A 172 -21.05 -0.18 24.85
CA ASN A 172 -22.32 -0.42 24.19
C ASN A 172 -22.11 -0.66 22.69
N GLU A 173 -22.08 -1.92 22.27
CA GLU A 173 -21.85 -2.32 20.87
C GLU A 173 -22.85 -1.66 19.90
N VAL A 174 -24.11 -1.57 20.26
CA VAL A 174 -25.16 -1.04 19.37
C VAL A 174 -24.93 0.44 19.09
N GLU A 175 -24.68 1.22 20.12
CA GLU A 175 -24.38 2.65 19.97
C GLU A 175 -23.03 2.86 19.29
N TYR A 176 -22.04 2.01 19.57
CA TYR A 176 -20.75 2.01 18.90
C TYR A 176 -20.91 1.85 17.38
N LEU A 177 -21.62 0.81 16.93
CA LEU A 177 -21.83 0.53 15.51
C LEU A 177 -22.64 1.63 14.81
N LYS A 178 -23.64 2.23 15.48
CA LYS A 178 -24.39 3.38 14.94
C LYS A 178 -23.48 4.62 14.76
N LEU A 179 -22.66 4.93 15.76
CA LEU A 179 -21.75 6.05 15.66
C LEU A 179 -20.65 5.80 14.63
N LEU A 180 -20.14 4.58 14.54
CA LEU A 180 -19.21 4.14 13.50
C LEU A 180 -19.83 4.38 12.10
N GLU A 181 -21.06 3.92 11.87
CA GLU A 181 -21.78 4.14 10.62
C GLU A 181 -21.82 5.63 10.25
N HIS A 182 -22.19 6.47 11.19
CA HIS A 182 -22.22 7.93 10.97
C HIS A 182 -20.83 8.48 10.60
N ARG A 183 -19.77 8.07 11.33
CA ARG A 183 -18.39 8.53 11.10
C ARG A 183 -17.86 8.09 9.74
N ILE A 184 -18.14 6.85 9.33
CA ILE A 184 -17.71 6.35 8.02
C ILE A 184 -18.45 7.07 6.88
N LYS A 185 -19.76 7.32 7.02
CA LYS A 185 -20.51 8.15 6.05
C LYS A 185 -19.90 9.55 5.90
N LEU A 186 -19.51 10.17 7.01
CA LEU A 186 -18.84 11.48 7.00
C LEU A 186 -17.45 11.39 6.38
N CYS A 187 -16.72 10.31 6.65
CA CYS A 187 -15.42 10.03 6.06
C CYS A 187 -15.51 9.98 4.52
N CYS A 188 -16.44 9.17 3.99
CA CYS A 188 -16.66 9.06 2.55
C CYS A 188 -17.05 10.40 1.90
N LYS A 189 -17.96 11.16 2.52
CA LYS A 189 -18.33 12.51 2.04
C LYS A 189 -17.14 13.48 2.02
N THR A 190 -16.28 13.41 3.04
CA THR A 190 -15.08 14.25 3.11
C THR A 190 -14.10 13.90 2.01
N LEU A 191 -13.88 12.61 1.75
CA LEU A 191 -13.02 12.14 0.66
C LEU A 191 -13.56 12.60 -0.71
N ASP A 192 -14.86 12.52 -0.91
CA ASP A 192 -15.52 12.99 -2.12
C ASP A 192 -15.32 14.50 -2.34
N CYS A 193 -15.56 15.31 -1.32
CA CYS A 193 -15.30 16.74 -1.36
C CYS A 193 -13.84 17.06 -1.71
N ILE A 194 -12.87 16.35 -1.12
CA ILE A 194 -11.45 16.56 -1.38
C ILE A 194 -11.14 16.21 -2.83
N ARG A 195 -11.67 15.09 -3.34
CA ARG A 195 -11.49 14.68 -4.73
C ARG A 195 -12.03 15.73 -5.72
N HIS A 196 -13.20 16.28 -5.47
CA HIS A 196 -13.75 17.38 -6.29
C HIS A 196 -12.86 18.63 -6.29
N ILE A 197 -12.26 18.97 -5.15
CA ILE A 197 -11.29 20.08 -5.09
C ILE A 197 -10.05 19.79 -5.94
N ILE A 198 -9.53 18.56 -5.86
CA ILE A 198 -8.36 18.14 -6.65
C ILE A 198 -8.70 18.16 -8.15
N GLN A 199 -9.83 17.59 -8.55
CA GLN A 199 -10.32 17.61 -9.94
C GLN A 199 -10.39 19.03 -10.49
N ARG A 200 -11.01 19.94 -9.75
CA ARG A 200 -11.06 21.37 -10.11
C ARG A 200 -9.67 21.98 -10.26
N ASN A 201 -8.71 21.60 -9.43
CA ASN A 201 -7.34 22.11 -9.51
C ASN A 201 -6.60 21.54 -10.73
N ILE A 202 -6.86 20.28 -11.09
CA ILE A 202 -6.37 19.68 -12.33
C ILE A 202 -6.88 20.47 -13.53
N GLU A 203 -8.20 20.72 -13.63
CA GLU A 203 -8.83 21.48 -14.70
C GLU A 203 -8.26 22.89 -14.86
N LYS A 204 -7.82 23.49 -13.75
CA LYS A 204 -7.18 24.81 -13.73
C LYS A 204 -5.68 24.80 -14.04
N GLY A 205 -5.09 23.64 -14.32
CA GLY A 205 -3.66 23.51 -14.59
C GLY A 205 -2.75 23.70 -13.37
N LEU A 206 -3.29 23.59 -12.16
CA LEU A 206 -2.54 23.83 -10.91
C LEU A 206 -1.75 22.60 -10.43
N LEU A 207 -1.93 21.45 -11.07
CA LEU A 207 -1.29 20.19 -10.70
C LEU A 207 -0.51 19.61 -11.88
N PRO A 208 0.75 20.02 -12.09
CA PRO A 208 1.53 19.70 -13.29
C PRO A 208 1.67 18.20 -13.59
N ASN A 209 1.75 17.36 -12.54
CA ASN A 209 1.89 15.91 -12.71
C ASN A 209 0.69 15.26 -13.41
N TYR A 210 -0.48 15.87 -13.31
CA TYR A 210 -1.66 15.42 -14.04
C TYR A 210 -1.70 15.97 -15.47
N GLN A 211 -1.22 17.20 -15.72
CA GLN A 211 -1.18 17.79 -17.06
C GLN A 211 -0.15 17.12 -17.98
N ASN A 212 0.98 16.71 -17.45
CA ASN A 212 2.05 16.08 -18.24
C ASN A 212 1.92 14.56 -18.37
N GLY A 213 0.78 13.99 -17.94
CA GLY A 213 0.49 12.56 -18.05
C GLY A 213 1.20 11.66 -17.02
N GLY A 214 1.93 12.24 -16.05
CA GLY A 214 2.57 11.46 -14.99
C GLY A 214 1.59 10.85 -13.99
N MET A 215 0.38 11.42 -13.89
CA MET A 215 -0.71 10.93 -13.04
C MET A 215 -2.05 11.06 -13.76
N GLU A 216 -2.97 10.13 -13.47
CA GLU A 216 -4.31 10.11 -14.01
C GLU A 216 -5.33 9.89 -12.91
N ILE A 217 -6.22 10.86 -12.69
CA ILE A 217 -7.14 10.82 -11.55
C ILE A 217 -8.18 9.70 -11.66
N SER A 218 -8.57 9.32 -12.86
CA SER A 218 -9.51 8.21 -13.11
C SER A 218 -8.99 6.86 -12.58
N LYS A 219 -7.67 6.70 -12.51
CA LYS A 219 -6.97 5.51 -12.03
C LYS A 219 -6.68 5.54 -10.53
N GLN A 220 -7.09 6.58 -9.83
CA GLN A 220 -6.83 6.75 -8.41
C GLN A 220 -8.09 6.57 -7.59
N TYR A 221 -7.94 5.93 -6.44
CA TYR A 221 -8.98 5.70 -5.47
C TYR A 221 -8.86 6.66 -4.27
N CYS A 222 -9.83 6.67 -3.39
CA CYS A 222 -9.74 7.30 -2.07
C CYS A 222 -9.79 6.22 -0.99
N THR A 223 -9.14 6.46 0.14
CA THR A 223 -9.01 5.46 1.20
C THR A 223 -9.72 5.89 2.48
N VAL A 224 -10.62 5.03 2.94
CA VAL A 224 -11.15 5.06 4.30
C VAL A 224 -10.13 4.36 5.21
N GLY A 225 -9.34 5.15 5.92
CA GLY A 225 -8.37 4.63 6.88
C GLY A 225 -9.04 4.27 8.20
N ILE A 226 -8.55 3.23 8.86
CA ILE A 226 -8.95 2.85 10.21
C ILE A 226 -7.73 2.72 11.12
N LEU A 227 -7.91 3.08 12.39
CA LEU A 227 -6.87 2.98 13.41
C LEU A 227 -7.50 2.61 14.75
N GLY A 228 -6.83 1.74 15.52
CA GLY A 228 -7.23 1.41 16.88
C GLY A 228 -8.20 0.22 16.99
N LEU A 229 -8.23 -0.70 16.02
CA LEU A 229 -9.10 -1.87 16.07
C LEU A 229 -8.77 -2.78 17.27
N PHE A 230 -7.49 -3.10 17.47
CA PHE A 230 -7.06 -3.93 18.59
C PHE A 230 -7.44 -3.30 19.93
N GLU A 231 -7.21 -2.00 20.07
CA GLU A 231 -7.52 -1.25 21.29
C GLU A 231 -9.03 -1.26 21.59
N VAL A 232 -9.88 -1.17 20.58
CA VAL A 232 -11.33 -1.25 20.72
C VAL A 232 -11.76 -2.64 21.17
N ILE A 233 -11.28 -3.70 20.52
CA ILE A 233 -11.61 -5.08 20.88
C ILE A 233 -11.16 -5.37 22.33
N LYS A 234 -9.98 -4.88 22.71
CA LYS A 234 -9.48 -4.98 24.07
C LYS A 234 -10.34 -4.17 25.06
N ALA A 235 -10.80 -2.98 24.69
CA ALA A 235 -11.62 -2.12 25.56
C ALA A 235 -13.03 -2.70 25.81
N PHE A 236 -13.54 -3.50 24.86
CA PHE A 236 -14.76 -4.31 25.05
C PHE A 236 -14.52 -5.60 25.86
N GLU A 237 -13.27 -5.83 26.31
CA GLU A 237 -12.86 -7.05 27.05
C GLU A 237 -12.93 -8.34 26.21
N TYR A 238 -12.88 -8.23 24.88
CA TYR A 238 -12.93 -9.35 23.94
C TYR A 238 -11.56 -9.87 23.53
N THR A 239 -10.59 -9.80 24.45
CA THR A 239 -9.25 -10.35 24.29
C THR A 239 -8.89 -11.29 25.43
N THR A 240 -8.01 -12.23 25.18
CA THR A 240 -7.41 -13.11 26.18
C THR A 240 -5.90 -12.99 26.11
N THR A 241 -5.24 -13.18 27.27
CA THR A 241 -3.77 -13.16 27.36
C THR A 241 -3.31 -14.50 27.88
N ASP A 242 -2.38 -15.14 27.19
CA ASP A 242 -1.81 -16.43 27.58
C ASP A 242 -0.75 -16.30 28.71
N GLU A 243 -0.24 -17.43 29.16
CA GLU A 243 0.79 -17.50 30.22
C GLU A 243 2.12 -16.83 29.83
N PHE A 244 2.39 -16.62 28.55
CA PHE A 244 3.57 -15.93 28.02
C PHE A 244 3.36 -14.43 27.82
N GLY A 245 2.14 -13.92 28.07
CA GLY A 245 1.79 -12.51 27.91
C GLY A 245 1.33 -12.13 26.50
N TYR A 246 1.13 -13.08 25.58
CA TYR A 246 0.57 -12.82 24.25
C TYR A 246 -0.93 -12.61 24.34
N THR A 247 -1.40 -11.48 23.80
CA THR A 247 -2.83 -11.14 23.78
C THR A 247 -3.42 -11.44 22.40
N SER A 248 -4.51 -12.19 22.38
CA SER A 248 -5.27 -12.56 21.18
C SER A 248 -6.76 -12.20 21.32
N TYR A 249 -7.49 -12.16 20.21
CA TYR A 249 -8.93 -11.98 20.24
C TYR A 249 -9.61 -13.27 20.69
N THR A 250 -10.70 -13.12 21.45
CA THR A 250 -11.67 -14.21 21.69
C THR A 250 -12.55 -14.41 20.46
N ASP A 251 -13.39 -15.44 20.43
CA ASP A 251 -14.37 -15.65 19.37
C ASP A 251 -15.38 -14.48 19.28
N GLU A 252 -15.77 -13.92 20.41
CA GLU A 252 -16.58 -12.70 20.49
C GLU A 252 -15.85 -11.51 19.91
N GLY A 253 -14.54 -11.40 20.17
CA GLY A 253 -13.68 -10.34 19.62
C GLY A 253 -13.57 -10.41 18.10
N ILE A 254 -13.38 -11.61 17.56
CA ILE A 254 -13.38 -11.85 16.10
C ILE A 254 -14.75 -11.50 15.52
N GLY A 255 -15.85 -11.93 16.18
CA GLY A 255 -17.21 -11.62 15.75
C GLY A 255 -17.49 -10.12 15.76
N PHE A 256 -17.04 -9.39 16.78
CA PHE A 256 -17.25 -7.95 16.86
C PHE A 256 -16.36 -7.18 15.84
N ALA A 257 -15.12 -7.58 15.65
CA ALA A 257 -14.26 -7.03 14.59
C ALA A 257 -14.91 -7.22 13.21
N SER A 258 -15.49 -8.40 12.95
CA SER A 258 -16.21 -8.68 11.70
C SER A 258 -17.40 -7.75 11.51
N LYS A 259 -18.21 -7.49 12.56
CA LYS A 259 -19.31 -6.51 12.50
C LYS A 259 -18.82 -5.09 12.18
N ILE A 260 -17.68 -4.68 12.76
CA ILE A 260 -17.06 -3.37 12.45
C ILE A 260 -16.73 -3.27 10.97
N PHE A 261 -16.07 -4.28 10.41
CA PHE A 261 -15.73 -4.31 8.98
C PHE A 261 -16.96 -4.41 8.08
N GLU A 262 -17.99 -5.16 8.50
CA GLU A 262 -19.26 -5.24 7.76
C GLU A 262 -19.92 -3.86 7.65
N VAL A 263 -20.01 -3.11 8.74
CA VAL A 263 -20.56 -1.73 8.73
C VAL A 263 -19.75 -0.84 7.80
N ILE A 264 -18.42 -0.88 7.89
CA ILE A 264 -17.54 -0.06 7.06
C ILE A 264 -17.71 -0.40 5.57
N ASN A 265 -17.68 -1.68 5.22
CA ASN A 265 -17.80 -2.13 3.83
C ASN A 265 -19.19 -1.85 3.26
N ASN A 266 -20.26 -2.10 4.00
CA ASN A 266 -21.62 -1.79 3.56
C ASN A 266 -21.80 -0.30 3.22
N ILE A 267 -21.22 0.59 4.01
CA ILE A 267 -21.27 2.03 3.73
C ILE A 267 -20.46 2.37 2.51
N LYS A 268 -19.20 1.89 2.45
CA LYS A 268 -18.30 2.10 1.32
C LYS A 268 -18.94 1.63 0.02
N ASP A 269 -19.53 0.44 0.00
CA ASP A 269 -20.13 -0.16 -1.20
C ASP A 269 -21.45 0.52 -1.60
N SER A 270 -22.20 1.07 -0.63
CA SER A 270 -23.41 1.85 -0.88
C SER A 270 -23.15 3.32 -1.29
N PHE A 271 -21.94 3.80 -1.09
CA PHE A 271 -21.56 5.18 -1.41
C PHE A 271 -21.27 5.30 -2.91
N THR A 272 -22.21 5.88 -3.65
CA THR A 272 -22.11 6.04 -5.12
C THR A 272 -21.07 7.08 -5.47
N THR A 273 -20.00 6.67 -6.16
CA THR A 273 -18.93 7.53 -6.68
C THR A 273 -18.50 7.09 -8.07
N GLU A 274 -17.88 8.00 -8.82
CA GLU A 274 -17.24 7.70 -10.10
C GLU A 274 -15.85 7.05 -9.95
N TYR A 275 -15.43 6.78 -8.73
CA TYR A 275 -14.13 6.23 -8.39
C TYR A 275 -14.25 5.18 -7.29
N SER A 276 -13.22 4.36 -7.15
CA SER A 276 -13.18 3.31 -6.12
C SER A 276 -12.86 3.88 -4.74
N LEU A 277 -13.54 3.36 -3.72
CA LEU A 277 -13.18 3.54 -2.32
C LEU A 277 -12.49 2.28 -1.80
N ASN A 278 -11.37 2.45 -1.11
CA ASN A 278 -10.63 1.39 -0.44
C ASN A 278 -10.77 1.53 1.08
N VAL A 279 -10.63 0.43 1.81
CA VAL A 279 -10.55 0.41 3.28
C VAL A 279 -9.17 -0.12 3.67
N GLU A 280 -8.49 0.56 4.56
CA GLU A 280 -7.12 0.22 4.92
C GLU A 280 -6.85 0.45 6.41
N SER A 281 -6.20 -0.52 7.06
CA SER A 281 -5.57 -0.28 8.35
C SER A 281 -4.30 0.53 8.13
N VAL A 282 -4.31 1.77 8.58
CA VAL A 282 -3.26 2.74 8.24
C VAL A 282 -2.04 2.54 9.13
N PRO A 283 -0.84 2.31 8.58
CA PRO A 283 0.42 2.35 9.32
C PRO A 283 0.76 3.81 9.62
N ALA A 284 0.20 4.36 10.69
CA ALA A 284 0.24 5.79 10.95
C ALA A 284 0.70 6.08 12.39
N GLU A 285 1.92 5.72 12.72
CA GLU A 285 2.51 5.88 14.06
C GLU A 285 2.36 7.30 14.60
N ARG A 286 2.74 8.31 13.82
CA ARG A 286 2.59 9.72 14.20
C ARG A 286 1.12 10.12 14.37
N CYS A 287 0.24 9.61 13.52
CA CYS A 287 -1.20 9.84 13.64
C CYS A 287 -1.75 9.22 14.93
N ALA A 288 -1.33 8.00 15.27
CA ALA A 288 -1.71 7.32 16.51
C ALA A 288 -1.31 8.13 17.73
N ILE A 289 -0.07 8.64 17.79
CA ILE A 289 0.41 9.51 18.89
C ILE A 289 -0.46 10.77 19.02
N VAL A 290 -0.70 11.46 17.90
CA VAL A 290 -1.51 12.71 17.90
C VAL A 290 -2.95 12.43 18.32
N LEU A 291 -3.57 11.37 17.83
CA LEU A 291 -4.94 11.00 18.19
C LEU A 291 -5.03 10.60 19.65
N CYS A 292 -4.11 9.81 20.15
CA CYS A 292 -4.03 9.42 21.56
C CYS A 292 -3.88 10.67 22.47
N ALA A 293 -3.01 11.60 22.12
CA ALA A 293 -2.84 12.85 22.90
C ALA A 293 -4.12 13.69 22.93
N LYS A 294 -4.84 13.78 21.81
CA LYS A 294 -6.15 14.45 21.74
C LYS A 294 -7.20 13.74 22.59
N ASP A 295 -7.26 12.41 22.54
CA ASP A 295 -8.24 11.63 23.30
C ASP A 295 -8.01 11.75 24.82
N ARG A 296 -6.74 11.72 25.26
CA ARG A 296 -6.39 12.00 26.66
C ARG A 296 -6.81 13.38 27.14
N THR A 297 -6.95 14.35 26.25
CA THR A 297 -7.42 15.69 26.60
C THR A 297 -8.94 15.78 26.64
N LEU A 298 -9.62 15.06 25.73
CA LEU A 298 -11.08 15.11 25.57
C LEU A 298 -11.83 14.21 26.58
N PHE A 299 -11.23 13.08 26.97
CA PHE A 299 -11.85 12.04 27.79
C PHE A 299 -11.04 11.83 29.09
N LYS A 300 -10.83 12.91 29.84
CA LYS A 300 -10.17 12.88 31.17
C LYS A 300 -11.06 12.32 32.24
#